data_c69b2ec2d6c21ee3a3d1adb0db774a01
#
_entry.id   c69b2ec2d6c21ee3a3d1adb0db774a01
#
_cell.length_a   1.000
_cell.length_b   1.000
_cell.length_c   1.000
_cell.angle_alpha   90.00
_cell.angle_beta   90.00
_cell.angle_gamma   90.00
#
_symmetry.space_group_name_H-M   'P 1'
#
loop_
_entity.id
_entity.type
_entity.pdbx_description
1 polymer ?
#
loop_
_entity_poly.entity_id
_entity_poly.type
_entity_poly.pdbx_seq_one_letter_code
_entity_poly.pdbx_strand_id
1 'polypeptide(L)'
;LNLHPDYKLKPEDFTHVCASWNSKSEAIKDILDDWNVSPDSVIFVDDNPGELISVHQELKELNLVPACYNPTLTKDIIEFFPGNFKIYGVSEDLLRSVDIVKNLERKRLSITKNDEEFYKELKISLVFEINNLSNIGRAVDLFNKTNQFNLNLRRTKKSELINLFKHQTKTNFSSVITI
;
A
#
# COMPACT_ATOMS: atom_id res chain seq x y z
N LEU A 1 21.39 3.42 15.92
CA LEU A 1 20.98 2.01 15.75
C LEU A 1 22.15 1.12 15.28
N ASN A 2 22.99 1.55 14.34
CA ASN A 2 24.11 0.75 13.83
C ASN A 2 25.28 0.55 14.81
N LEU A 3 25.30 1.25 15.95
CA LEU A 3 26.42 1.28 16.88
C LEU A 3 26.22 0.38 18.10
N HIS A 4 25.06 -0.23 18.28
CA HIS A 4 24.80 -1.08 19.44
C HIS A 4 24.56 -2.53 19.02
N PRO A 5 25.44 -3.48 19.41
CA PRO A 5 25.36 -4.87 18.94
C PRO A 5 24.11 -5.62 19.44
N ASP A 6 23.47 -5.12 20.49
CA ASP A 6 22.29 -5.75 21.11
C ASP A 6 20.95 -5.32 20.50
N TYR A 7 20.95 -4.31 19.61
CA TYR A 7 19.72 -3.94 18.89
C TYR A 7 19.43 -4.93 17.76
N LYS A 8 18.29 -5.58 17.86
CA LYS A 8 17.79 -6.52 16.83
C LYS A 8 17.29 -5.78 15.58
N LEU A 9 16.73 -4.57 15.75
CA LEU A 9 16.23 -3.76 14.65
C LEU A 9 17.35 -2.95 14.00
N LYS A 10 17.40 -2.97 12.68
CA LYS A 10 18.35 -2.23 11.84
C LYS A 10 17.61 -1.18 11.01
N PRO A 11 18.30 -0.15 10.49
CA PRO A 11 17.67 0.88 9.63
C PRO A 11 16.91 0.31 8.44
N GLU A 12 17.39 -0.80 7.85
CA GLU A 12 16.74 -1.49 6.75
C GLU A 12 15.41 -2.18 7.11
N ASP A 13 15.13 -2.37 8.40
CA ASP A 13 13.85 -2.92 8.86
C ASP A 13 12.72 -1.87 8.85
N PHE A 14 13.07 -0.60 8.61
CA PHE A 14 12.11 0.51 8.57
C PHE A 14 11.88 0.98 7.15
N THR A 15 10.63 1.10 6.76
CA THR A 15 10.26 1.62 5.43
C THR A 15 10.59 3.11 5.28
N HIS A 16 10.50 3.87 6.37
CA HIS A 16 10.82 5.30 6.42
C HIS A 16 11.38 5.67 7.78
N VAL A 17 12.39 6.53 7.81
CA VAL A 17 12.95 7.09 9.02
C VAL A 17 12.94 8.62 8.89
N CYS A 18 12.16 9.29 9.72
CA CYS A 18 12.11 10.74 9.81
C CYS A 18 12.72 11.20 11.14
N ALA A 19 13.82 11.95 11.06
CA ALA A 19 14.45 12.57 12.21
C ALA A 19 14.52 14.09 11.96
N SER A 20 13.55 14.82 12.47
CA SER A 20 13.44 16.27 12.28
C SER A 20 13.05 16.96 13.57
N TRP A 21 13.18 18.28 13.62
CA TRP A 21 12.70 19.15 14.69
C TRP A 21 11.28 19.68 14.41
N ASN A 22 10.66 19.28 13.31
CA ASN A 22 9.28 19.60 12.98
C ASN A 22 8.31 18.92 13.94
N SER A 23 7.07 19.39 13.97
CA SER A 23 6.02 18.72 14.72
C SER A 23 5.80 17.29 14.22
N LYS A 24 5.41 16.37 15.11
CA LYS A 24 5.11 14.99 14.72
C LYS A 24 3.93 14.92 13.75
N SER A 25 2.97 15.82 13.89
CA SER A 25 1.83 15.92 12.99
C SER A 25 2.24 16.28 11.54
N GLU A 26 3.19 17.21 11.36
CA GLU A 26 3.73 17.51 10.03
C GLU A 26 4.47 16.30 9.44
N ALA A 27 5.37 15.69 10.23
CA ALA A 27 6.09 14.51 9.78
C ALA A 27 5.16 13.34 9.41
N ILE A 28 4.07 13.15 10.16
CA ILE A 28 3.06 12.13 9.86
C ILE A 28 2.32 12.48 8.55
N LYS A 29 1.92 13.74 8.33
CA LYS A 29 1.29 14.18 7.08
C LYS A 29 2.17 13.87 5.87
N ASP A 30 3.44 14.22 5.95
CA ASP A 30 4.41 13.93 4.89
C ASP A 30 4.51 12.42 4.59
N ILE A 31 4.54 11.59 5.64
CA ILE A 31 4.56 10.13 5.50
C ILE A 31 3.26 9.60 4.86
N LEU A 32 2.09 10.11 5.30
CA LEU A 32 0.80 9.70 4.74
C LEU A 32 0.71 10.03 3.25
N ASP A 33 1.17 11.22 2.86
CA ASP A 33 1.20 11.66 1.47
C ASP A 33 2.19 10.85 0.63
N ASP A 34 3.35 10.56 1.19
CA ASP A 34 4.39 9.77 0.51
C ASP A 34 3.97 8.32 0.31
N TRP A 35 3.28 7.76 1.28
CA TRP A 35 2.81 6.37 1.21
C TRP A 35 1.45 6.25 0.52
N ASN A 36 0.79 7.37 0.25
CA ASN A 36 -0.55 7.44 -0.30
C ASN A 36 -1.53 6.55 0.50
N VAL A 37 -1.55 6.76 1.81
CA VAL A 37 -2.41 6.03 2.76
C VAL A 37 -3.30 6.99 3.52
N SER A 38 -4.52 6.54 3.84
CA SER A 38 -5.46 7.32 4.64
C SER A 38 -5.08 7.29 6.13
N PRO A 39 -5.27 8.39 6.88
CA PRO A 39 -4.94 8.45 8.31
C PRO A 39 -5.59 7.35 9.15
N ASP A 40 -6.83 6.97 8.85
CA ASP A 40 -7.58 5.92 9.54
C ASP A 40 -6.97 4.51 9.37
N SER A 41 -6.07 4.33 8.40
CA SER A 41 -5.34 3.08 8.17
C SER A 41 -3.99 3.01 8.89
N VAL A 42 -3.63 4.03 9.66
CA VAL A 42 -2.33 4.15 10.33
C VAL A 42 -2.51 4.21 11.84
N ILE A 43 -1.58 3.59 12.55
CA ILE A 43 -1.47 3.66 14.01
C ILE A 43 -0.22 4.46 14.36
N PHE A 44 -0.39 5.54 15.11
CA PHE A 44 0.70 6.31 15.69
C PHE A 44 0.88 5.92 17.15
N VAL A 45 2.09 5.55 17.51
CA VAL A 45 2.44 5.11 18.89
C VAL A 45 3.43 6.08 19.48
N ASP A 46 3.12 6.63 20.64
CA ASP A 46 4.00 7.58 21.34
C ASP A 46 3.85 7.43 22.85
N ASP A 47 4.93 7.68 23.61
CA ASP A 47 4.93 7.63 25.06
C ASP A 47 4.58 9.00 25.70
N ASN A 48 4.61 10.07 24.91
CA ASN A 48 4.29 11.41 25.37
C ASN A 48 2.81 11.74 25.12
N PRO A 49 1.97 11.85 26.18
CA PRO A 49 0.56 12.20 26.00
C PRO A 49 0.33 13.55 25.32
N GLY A 50 1.24 14.51 25.51
CA GLY A 50 1.18 15.83 24.85
C GLY A 50 1.31 15.74 23.35
N GLU A 51 2.20 14.86 22.85
CA GLU A 51 2.35 14.59 21.42
C GLU A 51 1.12 13.90 20.84
N LEU A 52 0.57 12.91 21.55
CA LEU A 52 -0.65 12.23 21.13
C LEU A 52 -1.83 13.22 21.01
N ILE A 53 -1.98 14.14 21.98
CA ILE A 53 -3.02 15.17 21.96
C ILE A 53 -2.79 16.13 20.79
N SER A 54 -1.56 16.61 20.61
CA SER A 54 -1.20 17.52 19.52
C SER A 54 -1.49 16.91 18.15
N VAL A 55 -1.09 15.67 17.94
CA VAL A 55 -1.34 14.93 16.70
C VAL A 55 -2.86 14.72 16.48
N HIS A 56 -3.61 14.38 17.53
CA HIS A 56 -5.06 14.21 17.43
C HIS A 56 -5.81 15.49 17.03
N GLN A 57 -5.33 16.65 17.47
CA GLN A 57 -5.96 17.92 17.11
C GLN A 57 -5.88 18.19 15.60
N GLU A 58 -4.80 17.77 14.95
CA GLU A 58 -4.56 17.98 13.53
C GLU A 58 -4.98 16.82 12.63
N LEU A 59 -4.91 15.59 13.14
CA LEU A 59 -5.19 14.34 12.42
C LEU A 59 -6.20 13.50 13.20
N LYS A 60 -7.46 13.93 13.21
CA LYS A 60 -8.54 13.33 14.01
C LYS A 60 -8.85 11.88 13.68
N GLU A 61 -8.59 11.49 12.43
CA GLU A 61 -8.88 10.13 11.94
C GLU A 61 -7.73 9.15 12.20
N LEU A 62 -6.57 9.65 12.64
CA LEU A 62 -5.42 8.81 12.93
C LEU A 62 -5.66 7.98 14.20
N ASN A 63 -5.30 6.71 14.14
CA ASN A 63 -5.39 5.84 15.31
C ASN A 63 -4.21 6.11 16.24
N LEU A 64 -4.49 6.39 17.51
CA LEU A 64 -3.48 6.73 18.51
C LEU A 64 -3.36 5.63 19.54
N VAL A 65 -2.14 5.22 19.83
CA VAL A 65 -1.85 4.23 20.87
C VAL A 65 -0.77 4.81 21.82
N PRO A 66 -1.07 5.00 23.11
CA PRO A 66 -0.05 5.39 24.06
C PRO A 66 0.92 4.22 24.28
N ALA A 67 2.21 4.50 24.18
CA ALA A 67 3.23 3.54 24.57
C ALA A 67 3.22 3.38 26.10
N CYS A 68 2.90 2.19 26.56
CA CYS A 68 2.84 1.90 28.00
C CYS A 68 4.24 1.68 28.58
N TYR A 69 4.39 1.95 29.89
CA TYR A 69 5.62 1.62 30.61
C TYR A 69 6.02 0.13 30.47
N ASN A 70 5.02 -0.74 30.38
CA ASN A 70 5.24 -2.15 30.07
C ASN A 70 5.23 -2.38 28.56
N PRO A 71 6.38 -2.69 27.93
CA PRO A 71 6.46 -2.89 26.48
C PRO A 71 5.58 -4.04 25.95
N THR A 72 5.36 -5.07 26.78
CA THR A 72 4.50 -6.22 26.41
C THR A 72 3.07 -5.75 26.20
N LEU A 73 2.56 -4.86 27.06
CA LEU A 73 1.22 -4.32 26.90
C LEU A 73 1.08 -3.47 25.64
N THR A 74 2.08 -2.63 25.33
CA THR A 74 2.09 -1.87 24.07
C THR A 74 2.07 -2.79 22.85
N LYS A 75 2.89 -3.85 22.88
CA LYS A 75 2.91 -4.86 21.83
C LYS A 75 1.53 -5.50 21.66
N ASP A 76 0.91 -5.93 22.74
CA ASP A 76 -0.40 -6.60 22.71
C ASP A 76 -1.48 -5.65 22.17
N ILE A 77 -1.47 -4.36 22.58
CA ILE A 77 -2.41 -3.36 22.05
C ILE A 77 -2.25 -3.22 20.53
N ILE A 78 -1.03 -3.15 20.01
CA ILE A 78 -0.77 -3.01 18.57
C ILE A 78 -1.16 -4.29 17.82
N GLU A 79 -0.80 -5.46 18.37
CA GLU A 79 -1.06 -6.77 17.74
C GLU A 79 -2.56 -7.05 17.61
N PHE A 80 -3.33 -6.70 18.65
CA PHE A 80 -4.78 -6.89 18.66
C PHE A 80 -5.58 -5.65 18.27
N PHE A 81 -4.92 -4.63 17.72
CA PHE A 81 -5.63 -3.43 17.29
C PHE A 81 -6.65 -3.77 16.19
N PRO A 82 -7.90 -3.27 16.26
CA PRO A 82 -8.89 -3.52 15.24
C PRO A 82 -8.38 -3.12 13.85
N GLY A 83 -8.42 -4.04 12.89
CA GLY A 83 -7.89 -3.83 11.54
C GLY A 83 -6.46 -4.33 11.32
N ASN A 84 -5.64 -4.51 12.37
CA ASN A 84 -4.31 -5.13 12.23
C ASN A 84 -4.37 -6.65 12.13
N PHE A 85 -5.45 -7.25 12.61
CA PHE A 85 -5.58 -8.69 12.63
C PHE A 85 -5.98 -9.21 11.24
N LYS A 86 -5.09 -9.92 10.59
CA LYS A 86 -5.34 -10.64 9.33
C LYS A 86 -5.28 -12.14 9.57
N ILE A 87 -6.38 -12.84 9.24
CA ILE A 87 -6.44 -14.31 9.34
C ILE A 87 -5.56 -14.96 8.27
N TYR A 88 -5.39 -14.30 7.12
CA TYR A 88 -4.54 -14.79 6.02
C TYR A 88 -3.70 -13.64 5.48
N GLY A 89 -2.38 -13.84 5.44
CA GLY A 89 -1.48 -12.93 4.70
C GLY A 89 -1.64 -13.14 3.20
N VAL A 90 -1.79 -12.07 2.45
CA VAL A 90 -1.79 -12.11 0.98
C VAL A 90 -0.39 -11.75 0.50
N SER A 91 0.11 -12.45 -0.52
CA SER A 91 1.42 -12.16 -1.13
C SER A 91 1.59 -10.70 -1.55
N GLU A 92 0.49 -10.02 -1.85
CA GLU A 92 0.47 -8.58 -2.19
C GLU A 92 0.88 -7.68 -1.02
N ASP A 93 0.62 -8.09 0.22
CA ASP A 93 1.00 -7.31 1.41
C ASP A 93 2.52 -7.23 1.57
N LEU A 94 3.23 -8.28 1.18
CA LEU A 94 4.71 -8.32 1.20
C LEU A 94 5.32 -7.37 0.16
N LEU A 95 4.62 -7.09 -0.93
CA LEU A 95 5.09 -6.19 -1.98
C LEU A 95 4.83 -4.71 -1.68
N ARG A 96 3.97 -4.41 -0.71
CA ARG A 96 3.52 -3.04 -0.44
C ARG A 96 4.66 -2.13 0.03
N SER A 97 5.54 -2.60 0.90
CA SER A 97 6.72 -1.84 1.34
C SER A 97 7.68 -1.56 0.18
N VAL A 98 7.87 -2.52 -0.71
CA VAL A 98 8.69 -2.37 -1.92
C VAL A 98 8.06 -1.34 -2.85
N ASP A 99 6.75 -1.35 -3.02
CA ASP A 99 6.03 -0.40 -3.86
C ASP A 99 6.11 1.03 -3.31
N ILE A 100 6.05 1.21 -2.00
CA ILE A 100 6.22 2.52 -1.35
C ILE A 100 7.61 3.08 -1.67
N VAL A 101 8.67 2.31 -1.46
CA VAL A 101 10.04 2.74 -1.76
C VAL A 101 10.20 3.11 -3.22
N LYS A 102 9.70 2.29 -4.14
CA LYS A 102 9.74 2.58 -5.57
C LYS A 102 8.93 3.82 -5.96
N ASN A 103 7.80 4.07 -5.29
CA ASN A 103 7.01 5.29 -5.52
C ASN A 103 7.75 6.55 -5.06
N LEU A 104 8.45 6.50 -3.94
CA LEU A 104 9.30 7.60 -3.48
C LEU A 104 10.42 7.90 -4.49
N GLU A 105 11.07 6.87 -5.04
CA GLU A 105 12.07 7.04 -6.10
C GLU A 105 11.46 7.68 -7.35
N ARG A 106 10.29 7.23 -7.80
CA ARG A 106 9.57 7.81 -8.94
C ARG A 106 9.20 9.27 -8.71
N LYS A 107 8.69 9.63 -7.51
CA LYS A 107 8.40 11.03 -7.16
C LYS A 107 9.67 11.90 -7.24
N ARG A 108 10.80 11.42 -6.72
CA ARG A 108 12.07 12.15 -6.82
C ARG A 108 12.52 12.36 -8.27
N LEU A 109 12.43 11.33 -9.10
CA LEU A 109 12.78 11.41 -10.52
C LEU A 109 11.85 12.37 -11.29
N SER A 110 10.56 12.38 -11.00
CA SER A 110 9.60 13.28 -11.67
C SER A 110 9.83 14.76 -11.35
N ILE A 111 10.39 15.09 -10.19
CA ILE A 111 10.72 16.47 -9.80
C ILE A 111 12.00 16.95 -10.47
N THR A 112 12.96 16.05 -10.70
CA THR A 112 14.32 16.42 -11.16
C THR A 112 14.51 16.35 -12.66
N LYS A 113 13.58 15.74 -13.41
CA LYS A 113 13.71 15.47 -14.84
C LYS A 113 12.51 15.94 -15.64
N ASN A 114 12.72 16.17 -16.93
CA ASN A 114 11.60 16.40 -17.86
C ASN A 114 10.87 15.06 -18.12
N ASP A 115 9.65 15.14 -18.63
CA ASP A 115 8.78 13.99 -18.84
C ASP A 115 9.41 12.91 -19.73
N GLU A 116 10.12 13.28 -20.79
CA GLU A 116 10.75 12.30 -21.69
C GLU A 116 11.88 11.52 -21.02
N GLU A 117 12.75 12.19 -20.27
CA GLU A 117 13.85 11.55 -19.54
C GLU A 117 13.32 10.68 -18.42
N PHE A 118 12.27 11.14 -17.74
CA PHE A 118 11.58 10.40 -16.70
C PHE A 118 11.03 9.07 -17.22
N TYR A 119 10.26 9.09 -18.33
CA TYR A 119 9.70 7.86 -18.91
C TYR A 119 10.77 6.91 -19.45
N LYS A 120 11.87 7.43 -20.01
CA LYS A 120 12.99 6.60 -20.48
C LYS A 120 13.67 5.85 -19.34
N GLU A 121 13.85 6.50 -18.19
CA GLU A 121 14.49 5.87 -17.02
C GLU A 121 13.61 4.84 -16.33
N LEU A 122 12.30 5.00 -16.36
CA LEU A 122 11.38 4.03 -15.79
C LEU A 122 11.49 2.66 -16.47
N LYS A 123 12.07 2.58 -17.68
CA LYS A 123 12.25 1.33 -18.46
C LYS A 123 10.99 0.46 -18.44
N ILE A 124 9.82 1.09 -18.60
CA ILE A 124 8.54 0.42 -18.55
C ILE A 124 8.48 -0.60 -19.68
N SER A 125 8.23 -1.85 -19.33
CA SER A 125 7.95 -2.93 -20.26
C SER A 125 6.50 -3.39 -20.06
N LEU A 126 5.70 -3.35 -21.12
CA LEU A 126 4.30 -3.83 -21.09
C LEU A 126 4.23 -5.18 -21.77
N VAL A 127 3.72 -6.17 -21.06
CA VAL A 127 3.45 -7.50 -21.59
C VAL A 127 1.95 -7.67 -21.73
N PHE A 128 1.49 -7.83 -22.96
CA PHE A 128 0.07 -8.02 -23.27
C PHE A 128 -0.24 -9.51 -23.35
N GLU A 129 -1.18 -9.98 -22.57
CA GLU A 129 -1.68 -11.35 -22.61
C GLU A 129 -3.16 -11.34 -23.00
N ILE A 130 -3.50 -12.12 -24.00
CA ILE A 130 -4.87 -12.20 -24.50
C ILE A 130 -5.44 -13.57 -24.14
N ASN A 131 -6.56 -13.58 -23.40
CA ASN A 131 -7.29 -14.79 -23.01
C ASN A 131 -6.43 -15.84 -22.26
N ASN A 132 -5.45 -15.37 -21.49
CA ASN A 132 -4.61 -16.26 -20.70
C ASN A 132 -5.36 -16.78 -19.47
N LEU A 133 -5.76 -18.05 -19.51
CA LEU A 133 -6.50 -18.71 -18.42
C LEU A 133 -5.66 -18.86 -17.13
N SER A 134 -4.34 -18.89 -17.21
CA SER A 134 -3.48 -19.01 -16.03
C SER A 134 -3.58 -17.77 -15.13
N ASN A 135 -3.79 -16.61 -15.72
CA ASN A 135 -3.89 -15.32 -15.03
C ASN A 135 -5.32 -14.88 -14.73
N ILE A 136 -6.32 -15.74 -15.03
CA ILE A 136 -7.74 -15.37 -14.89
C ILE A 136 -8.12 -15.01 -13.44
N GLY A 137 -7.49 -15.61 -12.44
CA GLY A 137 -7.69 -15.26 -11.04
C GLY A 137 -7.31 -13.81 -10.77
N ARG A 138 -6.12 -13.42 -11.22
CA ARG A 138 -5.61 -12.05 -11.08
C ARG A 138 -6.46 -11.05 -11.88
N ALA A 139 -6.88 -11.41 -13.08
CA ALA A 139 -7.77 -10.58 -13.89
C ALA A 139 -9.10 -10.31 -13.19
N VAL A 140 -9.71 -11.32 -12.56
CA VAL A 140 -10.94 -11.17 -11.77
C VAL A 140 -10.72 -10.24 -10.58
N ASP A 141 -9.64 -10.41 -9.85
CA ASP A 141 -9.32 -9.58 -8.68
C ASP A 141 -9.14 -8.12 -9.08
N LEU A 142 -8.37 -7.84 -10.12
CA LEU A 142 -8.19 -6.49 -10.64
C LEU A 142 -9.51 -5.89 -11.12
N PHE A 143 -10.30 -6.64 -11.87
CA PHE A 143 -11.61 -6.21 -12.36
C PHE A 143 -12.55 -5.84 -11.22
N ASN A 144 -12.54 -6.61 -10.14
CA ASN A 144 -13.40 -6.38 -8.99
C ASN A 144 -12.88 -5.27 -8.04
N LYS A 145 -11.57 -5.05 -7.98
CA LYS A 145 -10.96 -3.99 -7.18
C LYS A 145 -11.00 -2.62 -7.87
N THR A 146 -11.04 -2.60 -9.21
CA THR A 146 -11.01 -1.36 -9.98
C THR A 146 -12.39 -0.71 -10.02
N ASN A 147 -12.51 0.47 -9.43
CA ASN A 147 -13.71 1.33 -9.55
C ASN A 147 -13.52 2.40 -10.64
N GLN A 148 -12.30 2.79 -10.93
CA GLN A 148 -11.96 3.78 -11.92
C GLN A 148 -12.14 3.19 -13.32
N PHE A 149 -12.82 3.92 -14.19
CA PHE A 149 -13.18 3.47 -15.57
C PHE A 149 -14.12 2.25 -15.66
N ASN A 150 -14.65 1.77 -14.54
CA ASN A 150 -15.67 0.72 -14.53
C ASN A 150 -17.07 1.35 -14.54
N LEU A 151 -17.51 1.78 -15.70
CA LEU A 151 -18.78 2.50 -15.89
C LEU A 151 -20.02 1.73 -15.39
N ASN A 152 -19.98 0.40 -15.46
CA ASN A 152 -21.10 -0.45 -15.09
C ASN A 152 -21.03 -0.96 -13.66
N LEU A 153 -19.93 -0.72 -12.94
CA LEU A 153 -19.67 -1.24 -11.58
C LEU A 153 -19.96 -2.76 -11.44
N ARG A 154 -19.88 -3.49 -12.55
CA ARG A 154 -20.18 -4.92 -12.59
C ARG A 154 -19.07 -5.70 -11.89
N ARG A 155 -19.45 -6.52 -10.93
CA ARG A 155 -18.55 -7.49 -10.30
C ARG A 155 -18.66 -8.82 -11.02
N THR A 156 -17.54 -9.45 -11.30
CA THR A 156 -17.47 -10.66 -12.12
C THR A 156 -16.84 -11.80 -11.34
N LYS A 157 -17.41 -12.98 -11.45
CA LYS A 157 -16.86 -14.20 -10.85
C LYS A 157 -15.92 -14.89 -11.82
N LYS A 158 -14.94 -15.64 -11.30
CA LYS A 158 -14.00 -16.43 -12.10
C LYS A 158 -14.72 -17.37 -13.09
N SER A 159 -15.80 -18.02 -12.63
CA SER A 159 -16.62 -18.89 -13.46
C SER A 159 -17.27 -18.19 -14.65
N GLU A 160 -17.70 -16.94 -14.46
CA GLU A 160 -18.31 -16.13 -15.52
C GLU A 160 -17.30 -15.78 -16.61
N LEU A 161 -16.08 -15.36 -16.22
CA LEU A 161 -15.01 -15.09 -17.18
C LEU A 161 -14.59 -16.35 -17.94
N ILE A 162 -14.46 -17.50 -17.26
CA ILE A 162 -14.16 -18.77 -17.92
C ILE A 162 -15.23 -19.13 -18.94
N ASN A 163 -16.51 -18.93 -18.60
CA ASN A 163 -17.61 -19.20 -19.51
C ASN A 163 -17.60 -18.28 -20.74
N LEU A 164 -17.27 -17.01 -20.59
CA LEU A 164 -17.10 -16.10 -21.72
C LEU A 164 -16.03 -16.57 -22.71
N PHE A 165 -14.94 -17.18 -22.24
CA PHE A 165 -13.92 -17.75 -23.14
C PHE A 165 -14.36 -19.03 -23.81
N LYS A 166 -15.14 -19.88 -23.13
CA LYS A 166 -15.60 -21.16 -23.69
C LYS A 166 -16.72 -21.03 -24.73
N HIS A 167 -17.53 -19.97 -24.62
CA HIS A 167 -18.69 -19.73 -25.45
C HIS A 167 -18.47 -18.68 -26.56
N GLN A 168 -17.26 -18.58 -27.08
CA GLN A 168 -16.97 -17.74 -28.22
C GLN A 168 -17.68 -18.33 -29.46
N THR A 169 -18.71 -17.65 -29.93
CA THR A 169 -19.40 -17.98 -31.19
C THR A 169 -18.89 -17.06 -32.28
N LYS A 170 -19.12 -17.45 -33.56
CA LYS A 170 -18.74 -16.63 -34.73
C LYS A 170 -19.29 -15.21 -34.74
N THR A 171 -20.31 -14.94 -33.92
CA THR A 171 -21.01 -13.64 -33.84
C THR A 171 -20.75 -12.86 -32.54
N ASN A 172 -20.22 -13.50 -31.50
CA ASN A 172 -19.91 -12.86 -30.21
C ASN A 172 -18.48 -13.17 -29.81
N PHE A 173 -17.60 -12.19 -30.00
CA PHE A 173 -16.21 -12.26 -29.53
C PHE A 173 -16.09 -11.47 -28.22
N SER A 174 -15.66 -12.15 -27.17
CA SER A 174 -15.24 -11.51 -25.91
C SER A 174 -13.80 -11.88 -25.66
N SER A 175 -12.96 -10.89 -25.38
CA SER A 175 -11.57 -11.12 -25.00
C SER A 175 -11.23 -10.36 -23.74
N VAL A 176 -10.34 -10.92 -22.92
CA VAL A 176 -9.73 -10.24 -21.79
C VAL A 176 -8.27 -10.04 -22.12
N ILE A 177 -7.85 -8.79 -22.08
CA ILE A 177 -6.45 -8.41 -22.27
C ILE A 177 -5.94 -8.01 -20.88
N THR A 178 -4.87 -8.65 -20.43
CA THR A 178 -4.13 -8.27 -19.23
C THR A 178 -2.80 -7.65 -19.63
N ILE A 179 -2.37 -6.62 -18.90
CA ILE A 179 -1.14 -5.87 -19.13
C ILE A 179 -0.27 -5.97 -17.89
#